data_3be75df3b9f7c9f9aadfcf8c2f3db835
#
_entry.id   3be75df3b9f7c9f9aadfcf8c2f3db835
#
_cell.length_a   1.000
_cell.length_b   1.000
_cell.length_c   1.000
_cell.angle_alpha   90.00
_cell.angle_beta   90.00
_cell.angle_gamma   90.00
#
_symmetry.space_group_name_H-M   'P 1'
#
loop_
_entity.id
_entity.type
_entity.pdbx_description
1 polymer ?
#
loop_
_entity_poly.entity_id
_entity_poly.type
_entity_poly.pdbx_seq_one_letter_code
_entity_poly.pdbx_strand_id
1 'polypeptide(L)'
;PFNNSTVYFGSQFVHKSTNKGLTWTTISPDLTTTDKEKQKQSESGGLTMDATGAENHCTILVIEPSEVEQNMLWVGTDDGRVHITQNGGGTWTEVTKNIKGLPEGSWIPQIEASKKNKGEALLIANDYRRFNYTPYAYRTKDYGKTWTRIVDGNDVESYTLSIVEDP
;
A
#
# COMPACT_ATOMS: atom_id res chain seq x y z
N PRO A 1 16.03 -5.63 -3.49
CA PRO A 1 16.65 -6.77 -4.24
C PRO A 1 17.94 -6.38 -4.95
N PHE A 2 18.07 -5.16 -5.49
CA PHE A 2 19.24 -4.73 -6.26
C PHE A 2 20.42 -4.21 -5.41
N ASN A 3 20.19 -3.89 -4.15
CA ASN A 3 21.21 -3.37 -3.24
C ASN A 3 20.88 -3.70 -1.79
N ASN A 4 21.71 -4.52 -1.15
CA ASN A 4 21.54 -4.99 0.23
C ASN A 4 21.75 -3.89 1.30
N SER A 5 22.20 -2.70 0.91
CA SER A 5 22.35 -1.56 1.81
C SER A 5 21.17 -0.60 1.77
N THR A 6 20.25 -0.79 0.82
CA THR A 6 19.05 0.06 0.68
C THR A 6 17.92 -0.48 1.54
N VAL A 7 17.35 0.39 2.36
CA VAL A 7 16.19 0.14 3.23
C VAL A 7 15.18 1.25 3.01
N TYR A 8 13.89 0.90 3.05
CA TYR A 8 12.79 1.85 3.01
C TYR A 8 12.01 1.82 4.32
N PHE A 9 11.48 2.97 4.70
CA PHE A 9 10.61 3.15 5.86
C PHE A 9 9.43 4.06 5.47
N GLY A 10 8.21 3.72 5.93
CA GLY A 10 6.99 4.47 5.68
C GLY A 10 6.52 5.21 6.93
N SER A 11 6.24 6.50 6.81
CA SER A 11 5.34 7.28 7.64
C SER A 11 4.14 7.68 6.76
N GLN A 12 3.76 8.94 6.67
CA GLN A 12 2.98 9.47 5.53
C GLN A 12 3.87 9.71 4.29
N PHE A 13 5.18 9.66 4.48
CA PHE A 13 6.20 9.78 3.44
C PHE A 13 6.98 8.48 3.30
N VAL A 14 7.57 8.26 2.11
CA VAL A 14 8.57 7.22 1.91
C VAL A 14 9.95 7.78 2.23
N HIS A 15 10.65 7.12 3.15
CA HIS A 15 12.03 7.41 3.50
C HIS A 15 12.93 6.31 2.96
N LYS A 16 14.07 6.71 2.41
CA LYS A 16 15.09 5.81 1.86
C LYS A 16 16.41 5.99 2.59
N SER A 17 17.02 4.88 2.97
CA SER A 17 18.42 4.81 3.40
C SER A 17 19.21 3.99 2.39
N THR A 18 20.43 4.39 2.11
CA THR A 18 21.40 3.65 1.27
C THR A 18 22.55 3.07 2.08
N ASN A 19 22.53 3.22 3.40
CA ASN A 19 23.58 2.82 4.34
C ASN A 19 23.01 2.06 5.54
N LYS A 20 22.05 1.14 5.28
CA LYS A 20 21.43 0.25 6.30
C LYS A 20 20.76 0.99 7.45
N GLY A 21 20.15 2.15 7.17
CA GLY A 21 19.38 2.91 8.17
C GLY A 21 20.18 3.93 8.97
N LEU A 22 21.46 4.15 8.68
CA LEU A 22 22.27 5.15 9.38
C LEU A 22 21.83 6.58 9.05
N THR A 23 21.46 6.84 7.80
CA THR A 23 20.90 8.13 7.38
C THR A 23 19.69 7.91 6.48
N TRP A 24 18.75 8.86 6.50
CA TRP A 24 17.49 8.78 5.78
C TRP A 24 17.25 10.01 4.93
N THR A 25 16.66 9.81 3.77
CA THR A 25 16.20 10.86 2.86
C THR A 25 14.75 10.61 2.52
N THR A 26 13.91 11.62 2.63
CA THR A 26 12.51 11.56 2.17
C THR A 26 12.48 11.63 0.64
N ILE A 27 11.83 10.66 0.01
CA ILE A 27 11.77 10.48 -1.44
C ILE A 27 10.35 10.57 -2.01
N SER A 28 9.36 10.97 -1.21
CA SER A 28 7.98 11.17 -1.69
C SER A 28 7.38 12.45 -1.11
N PRO A 29 6.33 13.00 -1.73
CA PRO A 29 5.38 13.87 -1.03
C PRO A 29 4.59 13.05 -0.01
N ASP A 30 3.65 13.67 0.72
CA ASP A 30 2.63 12.95 1.48
C ASP A 30 1.79 12.09 0.52
N LEU A 31 1.76 10.77 0.75
CA LEU A 31 1.06 9.80 -0.09
C LEU A 31 -0.30 9.39 0.48
N THR A 32 -0.73 10.02 1.57
CA THR A 32 -1.97 9.74 2.29
C THR A 32 -3.07 10.75 1.95
N THR A 33 -4.24 10.60 2.54
CA THR A 33 -5.33 11.59 2.42
C THR A 33 -5.11 12.81 3.29
N THR A 34 -4.21 12.73 4.28
CA THR A 34 -3.99 13.79 5.28
C THR A 34 -5.26 14.22 6.00
N ASP A 35 -6.21 13.29 6.21
CA ASP A 35 -7.49 13.55 6.87
C ASP A 35 -7.27 13.91 8.35
N LYS A 36 -7.36 15.20 8.66
CA LYS A 36 -7.09 15.72 10.02
C LYS A 36 -8.09 15.24 11.06
N GLU A 37 -9.33 14.93 10.68
CA GLU A 37 -10.32 14.41 11.61
C GLU A 37 -9.96 12.99 12.05
N LYS A 38 -9.48 12.17 11.13
CA LYS A 38 -9.01 10.82 11.42
C LYS A 38 -7.66 10.78 12.15
N GLN A 39 -6.91 11.87 12.12
CA GLN A 39 -5.63 12.00 12.85
C GLN A 39 -5.79 12.46 14.30
N LYS A 40 -7.00 12.76 14.76
CA LYS A 40 -7.32 13.09 16.15
C LYS A 40 -7.33 11.83 17.01
N GLN A 41 -6.18 11.40 17.49
CA GLN A 41 -6.02 10.16 18.26
C GLN A 41 -6.92 10.08 19.49
N SER A 42 -7.04 11.18 20.23
CA SER A 42 -7.89 11.26 21.42
C SER A 42 -9.38 11.08 21.13
N GLU A 43 -9.79 11.25 19.89
CA GLU A 43 -11.16 11.12 19.41
C GLU A 43 -11.30 9.90 18.50
N SER A 44 -10.39 8.90 18.62
CA SER A 44 -10.36 7.67 17.85
C SER A 44 -9.78 7.76 16.44
N GLY A 45 -9.36 8.93 15.92
CA GLY A 45 -8.60 9.09 14.68
C GLY A 45 -8.97 8.16 13.50
N GLY A 46 -10.14 7.52 13.53
CA GLY A 46 -10.56 6.56 12.52
C GLY A 46 -10.18 5.09 12.79
N LEU A 47 -9.57 4.80 13.95
CA LEU A 47 -9.21 3.44 14.40
C LEU A 47 -10.16 2.97 15.52
N THR A 48 -9.75 3.08 16.77
CA THR A 48 -10.51 2.66 17.94
C THR A 48 -10.42 3.71 19.04
N MET A 49 -11.32 3.67 20.02
CA MET A 49 -11.32 4.66 21.13
C MET A 49 -10.13 4.50 22.09
N ASP A 50 -9.43 3.39 22.01
CA ASP A 50 -8.23 3.09 22.78
C ASP A 50 -6.94 3.24 21.95
N ALA A 51 -7.01 3.93 20.81
CA ALA A 51 -5.86 4.21 19.97
C ALA A 51 -4.74 4.86 20.78
N THR A 52 -3.56 4.26 20.73
CA THR A 52 -2.35 4.77 21.37
C THR A 52 -1.58 5.70 20.44
N GLY A 53 -0.57 6.40 20.94
CA GLY A 53 0.31 7.23 20.12
C GLY A 53 1.05 6.48 18.99
N ALA A 54 1.00 5.16 18.97
CA ALA A 54 1.57 4.31 17.92
C ALA A 54 0.58 4.02 16.77
N GLU A 55 -0.71 4.28 16.96
CA GLU A 55 -1.77 3.97 15.99
C GLU A 55 -2.24 5.26 15.29
N ASN A 56 -1.36 5.83 14.46
CA ASN A 56 -1.70 6.99 13.65
C ASN A 56 -2.42 6.57 12.38
N HIS A 57 -3.53 7.25 12.08
CA HIS A 57 -4.17 7.16 10.76
C HIS A 57 -3.42 8.02 9.72
N CYS A 58 -3.62 7.74 8.44
CA CYS A 58 -2.91 8.33 7.31
C CYS A 58 -1.42 7.96 7.32
N THR A 59 -1.17 6.65 7.30
CA THR A 59 0.18 6.07 7.30
C THR A 59 0.34 5.06 6.17
N ILE A 60 1.59 4.89 5.73
CA ILE A 60 1.97 3.86 4.76
C ILE A 60 2.02 2.51 5.49
N LEU A 61 1.27 1.52 4.99
CA LEU A 61 1.27 0.16 5.51
C LEU A 61 2.23 -0.76 4.75
N VAL A 62 2.40 -0.53 3.45
CA VAL A 62 3.25 -1.36 2.61
C VAL A 62 4.09 -0.52 1.66
N ILE A 63 5.36 -0.87 1.56
CA ILE A 63 6.30 -0.40 0.54
C ILE A 63 6.88 -1.65 -0.11
N GLU A 64 6.54 -1.89 -1.36
CA GLU A 64 6.96 -3.08 -2.09
C GLU A 64 7.87 -2.72 -3.25
N PRO A 65 9.19 -2.98 -3.14
CA PRO A 65 10.12 -2.83 -4.24
C PRO A 65 9.96 -3.95 -5.27
N SER A 66 9.97 -3.60 -6.55
CA SER A 66 10.05 -4.61 -7.61
C SER A 66 11.39 -5.37 -7.55
N GLU A 67 11.34 -6.69 -7.74
CA GLU A 67 12.53 -7.52 -7.86
C GLU A 67 13.07 -7.56 -9.30
N VAL A 68 12.26 -7.18 -10.29
CA VAL A 68 12.60 -7.27 -11.72
C VAL A 68 12.78 -5.91 -12.40
N GLU A 69 12.45 -4.81 -11.68
CA GLU A 69 12.62 -3.46 -12.20
C GLU A 69 13.21 -2.55 -11.13
N GLN A 70 14.48 -2.15 -11.36
CA GLN A 70 15.20 -1.28 -10.44
C GLN A 70 14.52 0.08 -10.31
N ASN A 71 14.49 0.63 -9.08
CA ASN A 71 13.88 1.93 -8.74
C ASN A 71 12.34 1.97 -8.84
N MET A 72 11.68 0.85 -9.05
CA MET A 72 10.23 0.75 -9.00
C MET A 72 9.77 0.37 -7.60
N LEU A 73 8.82 1.13 -7.06
CA LEU A 73 8.18 0.88 -5.76
C LEU A 73 6.67 1.00 -5.90
N TRP A 74 5.96 0.11 -5.21
CA TRP A 74 4.54 0.23 -4.92
C TRP A 74 4.35 0.67 -3.47
N VAL A 75 3.33 1.47 -3.20
CA VAL A 75 2.99 1.93 -1.85
C VAL A 75 1.50 1.82 -1.64
N GLY A 76 1.11 1.28 -0.49
CA GLY A 76 -0.27 1.23 -0.02
C GLY A 76 -0.40 1.84 1.37
N THR A 77 -1.53 2.49 1.64
CA THR A 77 -1.79 3.21 2.90
C THR A 77 -2.99 2.65 3.66
N ASP A 78 -3.10 3.00 4.94
CA ASP A 78 -4.22 2.65 5.80
C ASP A 78 -5.52 3.41 5.48
N ASP A 79 -5.40 4.51 4.76
CA ASP A 79 -6.51 5.36 4.32
C ASP A 79 -6.90 5.14 2.84
N GLY A 80 -6.39 4.05 2.24
CA GLY A 80 -6.86 3.51 0.98
C GLY A 80 -6.21 4.09 -0.27
N ARG A 81 -5.01 4.69 -0.15
CA ARG A 81 -4.26 5.17 -1.30
C ARG A 81 -3.29 4.12 -1.82
N VAL A 82 -3.15 4.07 -3.13
CA VAL A 82 -2.16 3.23 -3.83
C VAL A 82 -1.35 4.10 -4.76
N HIS A 83 -0.04 4.07 -4.59
CA HIS A 83 0.90 4.87 -5.38
C HIS A 83 1.99 3.99 -5.99
N ILE A 84 2.55 4.49 -7.08
CA ILE A 84 3.68 3.86 -7.77
C ILE A 84 4.74 4.92 -8.13
N THR A 85 6.00 4.55 -8.00
CA THR A 85 7.12 5.24 -8.63
C THR A 85 7.91 4.27 -9.49
N GLN A 86 8.39 4.72 -10.66
CA GLN A 86 9.24 3.94 -11.56
C GLN A 86 10.67 4.49 -11.64
N ASN A 87 10.96 5.56 -10.87
CA ASN A 87 12.24 6.27 -10.92
C ASN A 87 12.81 6.56 -9.53
N GLY A 88 12.52 5.68 -8.57
CA GLY A 88 13.10 5.74 -7.23
C GLY A 88 12.64 6.90 -6.36
N GLY A 89 11.42 7.40 -6.61
CA GLY A 89 10.83 8.50 -5.88
C GLY A 89 10.93 9.86 -6.56
N GLY A 90 11.51 9.95 -7.76
CA GLY A 90 11.55 11.19 -8.53
C GLY A 90 10.18 11.70 -8.94
N THR A 91 9.26 10.79 -9.25
CA THR A 91 7.83 11.06 -9.48
C THR A 91 6.97 9.97 -8.88
N TRP A 92 5.79 10.34 -8.41
CA TRP A 92 4.80 9.42 -7.85
C TRP A 92 3.48 9.56 -8.60
N THR A 93 2.85 8.44 -8.92
CA THR A 93 1.54 8.38 -9.57
C THR A 93 0.57 7.67 -8.65
N GLU A 94 -0.54 8.32 -8.32
CA GLU A 94 -1.66 7.67 -7.62
C GLU A 94 -2.47 6.83 -8.61
N VAL A 95 -2.69 5.57 -8.27
CA VAL A 95 -3.44 4.61 -9.11
C VAL A 95 -4.71 4.08 -8.44
N THR A 96 -5.05 4.57 -7.26
CA THR A 96 -6.21 4.13 -6.47
C THR A 96 -7.51 4.16 -7.27
N LYS A 97 -7.75 5.24 -8.03
CA LYS A 97 -9.00 5.43 -8.82
C LYS A 97 -9.18 4.42 -9.94
N ASN A 98 -8.12 3.71 -10.31
CA ASN A 98 -8.16 2.67 -11.32
C ASN A 98 -8.66 1.34 -10.78
N ILE A 99 -8.72 1.17 -9.44
CA ILE A 99 -9.14 -0.05 -8.75
C ILE A 99 -10.67 -0.03 -8.60
N LYS A 100 -11.36 -0.52 -9.62
CA LYS A 100 -12.83 -0.50 -9.63
C LYS A 100 -13.41 -1.44 -8.57
N GLY A 101 -14.42 -0.95 -7.85
CA GLY A 101 -15.13 -1.72 -6.83
C GLY A 101 -14.40 -1.81 -5.48
N LEU A 102 -13.27 -1.11 -5.32
CA LEU A 102 -12.63 -0.92 -4.03
C LEU A 102 -13.37 0.19 -3.27
N PRO A 103 -13.90 -0.05 -2.05
CA PRO A 103 -14.50 0.99 -1.24
C PRO A 103 -13.47 2.05 -0.84
N GLU A 104 -13.84 3.31 -0.90
CA GLU A 104 -12.97 4.41 -0.50
C GLU A 104 -12.49 4.25 0.95
N GLY A 105 -11.22 4.48 1.21
CA GLY A 105 -10.61 4.36 2.53
C GLY A 105 -10.43 2.92 3.01
N SER A 106 -10.51 1.92 2.12
CA SER A 106 -10.14 0.54 2.45
C SER A 106 -8.64 0.44 2.74
N TRP A 107 -8.27 -0.31 3.76
CA TRP A 107 -6.86 -0.53 4.10
C TRP A 107 -6.17 -1.35 3.02
N ILE A 108 -4.93 -0.95 2.68
CA ILE A 108 -4.08 -1.65 1.71
C ILE A 108 -2.90 -2.30 2.46
N PRO A 109 -3.11 -3.46 3.11
CA PRO A 109 -2.09 -4.09 3.94
C PRO A 109 -0.97 -4.76 3.15
N GLN A 110 -1.25 -5.14 1.90
CA GLN A 110 -0.27 -5.82 1.08
C GLN A 110 -0.38 -5.44 -0.39
N ILE A 111 0.76 -5.21 -0.99
CA ILE A 111 0.99 -5.24 -2.42
C ILE A 111 2.18 -6.18 -2.63
N GLU A 112 2.09 -7.08 -3.60
CA GLU A 112 3.17 -7.99 -3.99
C GLU A 112 3.51 -7.77 -5.45
N ALA A 113 4.67 -7.21 -5.72
CA ALA A 113 5.18 -7.04 -7.07
C ALA A 113 5.58 -8.40 -7.65
N SER A 114 5.21 -8.67 -8.89
CA SER A 114 5.59 -9.92 -9.56
C SER A 114 7.11 -10.06 -9.63
N LYS A 115 7.59 -11.27 -9.32
CA LYS A 115 8.99 -11.66 -9.43
C LYS A 115 9.40 -12.02 -10.87
N LYS A 116 8.44 -12.04 -11.79
CA LYS A 116 8.64 -12.47 -13.19
C LYS A 116 8.40 -11.35 -14.18
N ASN A 117 7.40 -10.48 -13.94
CA ASN A 117 6.91 -9.53 -14.92
C ASN A 117 6.98 -8.10 -14.40
N LYS A 118 7.52 -7.19 -15.23
CA LYS A 118 7.53 -5.75 -14.94
C LYS A 118 6.11 -5.19 -14.92
N GLY A 119 5.85 -4.25 -14.02
CA GLY A 119 4.55 -3.57 -13.93
C GLY A 119 3.39 -4.44 -13.48
N GLU A 120 3.64 -5.70 -13.14
CA GLU A 120 2.64 -6.61 -12.62
C GLU A 120 2.71 -6.65 -11.09
N ALA A 121 1.54 -6.62 -10.43
CA ALA A 121 1.43 -6.75 -8.98
C ALA A 121 0.07 -7.34 -8.58
N LEU A 122 0.06 -7.98 -7.42
CA LEU A 122 -1.13 -8.36 -6.68
C LEU A 122 -1.35 -7.34 -5.56
N LEU A 123 -2.61 -7.08 -5.22
CA LEU A 123 -2.99 -6.16 -4.16
C LEU A 123 -4.10 -6.78 -3.33
N ILE A 124 -3.94 -6.71 -2.02
CA ILE A 124 -4.98 -7.00 -1.04
C ILE A 124 -5.48 -5.69 -0.45
N ALA A 125 -6.78 -5.58 -0.32
CA ALA A 125 -7.43 -4.57 0.49
C ALA A 125 -8.44 -5.20 1.44
N ASN A 126 -8.72 -4.54 2.56
CA ASN A 126 -9.77 -4.96 3.46
C ASN A 126 -10.50 -3.75 4.08
N ASP A 127 -11.70 -4.02 4.56
CA ASP A 127 -12.59 -3.02 5.08
C ASP A 127 -13.35 -3.51 6.34
N TYR A 128 -12.81 -4.56 6.98
CA TYR A 128 -13.47 -5.24 8.11
C TYR A 128 -13.75 -4.31 9.30
N ARG A 129 -12.96 -3.25 9.47
CA ARG A 129 -13.18 -2.23 10.52
C ARG A 129 -14.47 -1.45 10.34
N ARG A 130 -15.04 -1.43 9.12
CA ARG A 130 -16.35 -0.87 8.81
C ARG A 130 -17.43 -1.95 8.62
N PHE A 131 -17.18 -3.14 9.21
CA PHE A 131 -18.09 -4.31 9.13
C PHE A 131 -18.30 -4.83 7.70
N ASN A 132 -17.42 -4.51 6.78
CA ASN A 132 -17.43 -5.02 5.42
C ASN A 132 -16.40 -6.15 5.29
N TYR A 133 -16.89 -7.37 5.25
CA TYR A 133 -16.07 -8.60 5.19
C TYR A 133 -15.90 -9.14 3.77
N THR A 134 -16.25 -8.36 2.78
CA THR A 134 -16.07 -8.72 1.36
C THR A 134 -14.57 -8.89 1.05
N PRO A 135 -14.16 -9.98 0.37
CA PRO A 135 -12.77 -10.16 -0.04
C PRO A 135 -12.41 -9.20 -1.19
N TYR A 136 -11.30 -8.51 -1.05
CA TYR A 136 -10.77 -7.61 -2.06
C TYR A 136 -9.35 -8.02 -2.41
N ALA A 137 -9.17 -8.70 -3.54
CA ALA A 137 -7.88 -8.99 -4.12
C ALA A 137 -7.88 -8.64 -5.60
N TYR A 138 -6.84 -7.97 -6.04
CA TYR A 138 -6.73 -7.44 -7.39
C TYR A 138 -5.38 -7.77 -8.00
N ARG A 139 -5.34 -7.80 -9.33
CA ARG A 139 -4.13 -7.94 -10.13
C ARG A 139 -4.05 -6.84 -11.17
N THR A 140 -2.90 -6.25 -11.30
CA THR A 140 -2.53 -5.37 -12.43
C THR A 140 -1.40 -6.00 -13.23
N LYS A 141 -1.31 -5.66 -14.54
CA LYS A 141 -0.21 -6.07 -15.43
C LYS A 141 0.40 -4.88 -16.17
N ASP A 142 0.00 -3.66 -15.83
CA ASP A 142 0.28 -2.46 -16.60
C ASP A 142 0.60 -1.24 -15.72
N TYR A 143 1.35 -1.48 -14.62
CA TYR A 143 1.77 -0.43 -13.67
C TYR A 143 0.57 0.24 -12.97
N GLY A 144 -0.50 -0.51 -12.69
CA GLY A 144 -1.68 -0.01 -12.01
C GLY A 144 -2.60 0.87 -12.87
N LYS A 145 -2.42 0.90 -14.20
CA LYS A 145 -3.35 1.61 -15.10
C LYS A 145 -4.70 0.93 -15.15
N THR A 146 -4.69 -0.40 -15.11
CA THR A 146 -5.91 -1.22 -14.98
C THR A 146 -5.74 -2.28 -13.90
N TRP A 147 -6.85 -2.63 -13.23
CA TRP A 147 -6.90 -3.66 -12.22
C TRP A 147 -8.05 -4.61 -12.46
N THR A 148 -7.79 -5.90 -12.32
CA THR A 148 -8.80 -6.95 -12.37
C THR A 148 -8.98 -7.52 -10.97
N ARG A 149 -10.21 -7.59 -10.48
CA ARG A 149 -10.53 -8.31 -9.24
C ARG A 149 -10.40 -9.80 -9.51
N ILE A 150 -9.68 -10.52 -8.65
CA ILE A 150 -9.32 -11.93 -8.84
C ILE A 150 -9.99 -12.86 -7.83
N VAL A 151 -10.69 -12.34 -6.84
CA VAL A 151 -11.53 -13.11 -5.90
C VAL A 151 -12.84 -12.39 -5.66
N ASP A 152 -13.88 -13.16 -5.39
CA ASP A 152 -15.17 -12.66 -4.93
C ASP A 152 -15.71 -13.48 -3.75
N GLY A 153 -16.94 -13.20 -3.31
CA GLY A 153 -17.56 -13.88 -2.18
C GLY A 153 -17.92 -15.36 -2.42
N ASN A 154 -17.82 -15.86 -3.66
CA ASN A 154 -18.00 -17.27 -3.98
C ASN A 154 -16.67 -18.04 -3.79
N ASP A 155 -15.53 -17.35 -3.98
CA ASP A 155 -14.20 -17.94 -3.84
C ASP A 155 -13.75 -17.94 -2.37
N VAL A 156 -14.06 -16.85 -1.64
CA VAL A 156 -13.61 -16.62 -0.26
C VAL A 156 -14.77 -16.07 0.56
N GLU A 157 -15.12 -16.74 1.64
CA GLU A 157 -16.29 -16.38 2.49
C GLU A 157 -16.07 -15.14 3.36
N SER A 158 -14.82 -14.62 3.48
CA SER A 158 -14.46 -13.49 4.35
C SER A 158 -13.42 -12.60 3.70
N TYR A 159 -13.04 -11.52 4.41
CA TYR A 159 -12.02 -10.60 3.95
C TYR A 159 -10.65 -11.28 3.79
N THR A 160 -9.83 -10.71 2.91
CA THR A 160 -8.48 -11.18 2.60
C THR A 160 -7.44 -10.39 3.38
N LEU A 161 -6.40 -11.07 3.88
CA LEU A 161 -5.28 -10.45 4.60
C LEU A 161 -3.94 -10.62 3.89
N SER A 162 -3.79 -11.69 3.11
CA SER A 162 -2.54 -11.99 2.43
C SER A 162 -2.77 -12.71 1.10
N ILE A 163 -1.85 -12.50 0.18
CA ILE A 163 -1.78 -13.18 -1.13
C ILE A 163 -0.31 -13.38 -1.48
N VAL A 164 -0.01 -14.48 -2.14
CA VAL A 164 1.34 -14.80 -2.61
C VAL A 164 1.25 -15.35 -4.02
N GLU A 165 2.17 -14.90 -4.92
CA GLU A 165 2.35 -15.51 -6.23
C GLU A 165 3.13 -16.82 -6.06
N ASP A 166 2.61 -17.92 -6.63
CA ASP A 166 3.33 -19.19 -6.65
C ASP A 166 4.59 -19.07 -7.53
N PRO A 167 5.77 -19.54 -7.08
CA PRO A 167 7.06 -19.39 -7.77
C PRO A 167 7.14 -20.01 -9.16
#